data_0270e9f3fca8ef73ba2fb93f5e9fec64
#
_entry.id   0270e9f3fca8ef73ba2fb93f5e9fec64
#
_cell.length_a   1.000
_cell.length_b   1.000
_cell.length_c   1.000
_cell.angle_alpha   90.00
_cell.angle_beta   90.00
_cell.angle_gamma   90.00
#
_symmetry.space_group_name_H-M   'P 1'
#
loop_
_entity.id
_entity.type
_entity.pdbx_description
1 polymer ?
#
loop_
_entity_poly.entity_id
_entity_poly.type
_entity_poly.pdbx_seq_one_letter_code
_entity_poly.pdbx_strand_id
1 'polypeptide(L)'
;MCIRDRVTPEAVAAIFEEENLEYRIEDQAVRSGFINAAIVVAIDGDHLVFEALWRGEFPREMAPKVLYACNEHNQTHFAPTLRFFERGEDQLAISAIRAMRIAEGASFNQLGAFIASSIDTTLQAFDFLKNTFPTVVTWEEPQ
;
A
#
# COMPACT_ATOMS: atom_id res chain seq x y z
N MET A 1 -19.28 23.10 2.92
CA MET A 1 -19.09 22.82 1.48
C MET A 1 -17.70 22.25 1.26
N CYS A 2 -17.62 21.09 0.66
CA CYS A 2 -16.31 20.51 0.32
C CYS A 2 -15.73 21.19 -0.89
N ILE A 3 -14.52 21.71 -0.75
CA ILE A 3 -13.77 22.23 -1.88
C ILE A 3 -12.95 21.10 -2.47
N ARG A 4 -13.20 20.79 -3.74
CA ARG A 4 -12.46 19.78 -4.46
C ARG A 4 -11.41 20.44 -5.30
N ASP A 5 -10.17 20.26 -4.91
CA ASP A 5 -9.03 20.78 -5.65
C ASP A 5 -8.38 19.68 -6.44
N ARG A 6 -7.62 20.07 -7.44
CA ARG A 6 -6.79 19.13 -8.18
C ARG A 6 -5.82 18.44 -7.22
N VAL A 7 -5.75 17.12 -7.32
CA VAL A 7 -4.84 16.33 -6.50
C VAL A 7 -3.42 16.45 -7.05
N THR A 8 -2.49 16.83 -6.19
CA THR A 8 -1.08 17.01 -6.55
C THR A 8 -0.22 16.21 -5.58
N PRO A 9 1.05 15.92 -5.94
CA PRO A 9 1.96 15.28 -4.97
C PRO A 9 2.10 16.08 -3.68
N GLU A 10 2.08 17.40 -3.76
CA GLU A 10 2.20 18.28 -2.59
C GLU A 10 0.98 18.14 -1.67
N ALA A 11 -0.22 17.97 -2.24
CA ALA A 11 -1.43 17.72 -1.44
C ALA A 11 -1.34 16.38 -0.72
N VAL A 12 -0.86 15.34 -1.40
CA VAL A 12 -0.63 14.04 -0.80
C VAL A 12 0.41 14.13 0.31
N ALA A 13 1.51 14.83 0.05
CA ALA A 13 2.58 15.01 1.05
C ALA A 13 2.06 15.71 2.30
N ALA A 14 1.13 16.66 2.15
CA ALA A 14 0.54 17.36 3.30
C ALA A 14 -0.20 16.38 4.23
N ILE A 15 -0.82 15.33 3.69
CA ILE A 15 -1.45 14.31 4.51
C ILE A 15 -0.40 13.53 5.32
N PHE A 16 0.71 13.13 4.69
CA PHE A 16 1.80 12.44 5.39
C PHE A 16 2.39 13.33 6.49
N GLU A 17 2.54 14.62 6.22
CA GLU A 17 3.03 15.58 7.19
C GLU A 17 2.10 15.65 8.40
N GLU A 18 0.80 15.74 8.17
CA GLU A 18 -0.20 15.82 9.24
C GLU A 18 -0.20 14.54 10.10
N GLU A 19 0.05 13.39 9.48
CA GLU A 19 0.11 12.10 10.18
C GLU A 19 1.48 11.84 10.81
N ASN A 20 2.41 12.79 10.74
CA ASN A 20 3.78 12.68 11.27
C ASN A 20 4.56 11.53 10.66
N LEU A 21 4.34 11.26 9.38
CA LEU A 21 5.05 10.22 8.65
C LEU A 21 6.18 10.83 7.83
N GLU A 22 7.29 10.12 7.75
CA GLU A 22 8.37 10.51 6.87
C GLU A 22 7.96 10.26 5.42
N TYR A 23 8.33 11.18 4.54
CA TYR A 23 8.01 11.06 3.13
C TYR A 23 9.03 11.80 2.29
N ARG A 24 9.02 11.48 0.99
CA ARG A 24 9.73 12.27 -0.01
C ARG A 24 8.88 12.33 -1.27
N ILE A 25 8.99 13.43 -2.00
CA ILE A 25 8.28 13.62 -3.25
C ILE A 25 9.23 13.31 -4.40
N GLU A 26 8.81 12.42 -5.30
CA GLU A 26 9.55 12.09 -6.52
C GLU A 26 8.59 12.13 -7.70
N ASP A 27 8.77 13.12 -8.60
CA ASP A 27 7.90 13.32 -9.76
C ASP A 27 6.41 13.43 -9.35
N GLN A 28 5.58 12.51 -9.79
CA GLN A 28 4.14 12.49 -9.46
C GLN A 28 3.81 11.52 -8.33
N ALA A 29 4.80 11.19 -7.50
CA ALA A 29 4.63 10.21 -6.44
C ALA A 29 5.16 10.73 -5.10
N VAL A 30 4.56 10.24 -4.03
CA VAL A 30 5.04 10.42 -2.66
C VAL A 30 5.44 9.06 -2.13
N ARG A 31 6.67 8.95 -1.64
CA ARG A 31 7.19 7.69 -1.10
C ARG A 31 7.33 7.78 0.40
N SER A 32 6.98 6.70 1.07
CA SER A 32 7.08 6.57 2.51
C SER A 32 7.38 5.11 2.85
N GLY A 33 7.38 4.76 4.12
CA GLY A 33 7.61 3.38 4.49
C GLY A 33 7.47 3.12 5.97
N PHE A 34 7.27 1.84 6.26
CA PHE A 34 7.31 1.28 7.62
C PHE A 34 8.35 0.17 7.63
N ILE A 35 8.61 -0.40 8.81
CA ILE A 35 9.62 -1.46 8.91
C ILE A 35 9.27 -2.66 8.01
N ASN A 36 7.98 -2.90 7.79
CA ASN A 36 7.51 -4.06 7.02
C ASN A 36 7.00 -3.72 5.62
N ALA A 37 7.05 -2.45 5.21
CA ALA A 37 6.45 -2.05 3.93
C ALA A 37 7.10 -0.81 3.34
N ALA A 38 7.22 -0.80 2.02
CA ALA A 38 7.54 0.40 1.25
C ALA A 38 6.25 0.91 0.60
N ILE A 39 5.95 2.19 0.76
CA ILE A 39 4.69 2.79 0.31
C ILE A 39 4.95 3.80 -0.79
N VAL A 40 4.13 3.74 -1.83
CA VAL A 40 4.12 4.74 -2.91
C VAL A 40 2.68 5.18 -3.12
N VAL A 41 2.46 6.50 -3.12
CA VAL A 41 1.17 7.07 -3.51
C VAL A 41 1.42 7.91 -4.76
N ALA A 42 0.90 7.47 -5.89
CA ALA A 42 1.22 8.06 -7.19
C ALA A 42 -0.05 8.54 -7.89
N ILE A 43 0.11 9.62 -8.65
CA ILE A 43 -0.93 10.12 -9.52
C ILE A 43 -0.72 9.47 -10.89
N ASP A 44 -1.71 8.70 -11.34
CA ASP A 44 -1.70 8.00 -12.61
C ASP A 44 -2.95 8.34 -13.38
N GLY A 45 -2.85 9.34 -14.27
CA GLY A 45 -4.00 9.82 -15.03
C GLY A 45 -5.10 10.31 -14.11
N ASP A 46 -6.27 9.67 -14.19
CA ASP A 46 -7.46 10.03 -13.43
C ASP A 46 -7.53 9.36 -12.06
N HIS A 47 -6.49 8.66 -11.65
CA HIS A 47 -6.48 7.90 -10.41
C HIS A 47 -5.33 8.27 -9.50
N LEU A 48 -5.59 8.22 -8.21
CA LEU A 48 -4.56 8.20 -7.18
C LEU A 48 -4.40 6.74 -6.76
N VAL A 49 -3.19 6.22 -6.92
CA VAL A 49 -2.90 4.81 -6.63
C VAL A 49 -2.04 4.73 -5.38
N PHE A 50 -2.54 4.00 -4.39
CA PHE A 50 -1.79 3.65 -3.19
C PHE A 50 -1.26 2.24 -3.38
N GLU A 51 0.05 2.06 -3.31
CA GLU A 51 0.66 0.75 -3.40
C GLU A 51 1.65 0.58 -2.25
N ALA A 52 1.58 -0.56 -1.60
CA ALA A 52 2.51 -0.91 -0.54
C ALA A 52 3.14 -2.26 -0.87
N LEU A 53 4.46 -2.31 -0.84
CA LEU A 53 5.22 -3.55 -1.06
C LEU A 53 5.56 -4.13 0.30
N TRP A 54 5.08 -5.35 0.59
CA TRP A 54 5.43 -6.05 1.81
C TRP A 54 6.89 -6.49 1.74
N ARG A 55 7.58 -6.39 2.85
CA ARG A 55 9.00 -6.67 2.91
C ARG A 55 9.35 -8.15 2.75
N GLY A 56 8.41 -9.05 3.03
CA GLY A 56 8.63 -10.49 2.92
C GLY A 56 8.81 -10.94 1.49
N GLU A 57 9.73 -11.87 1.28
CA GLU A 57 9.97 -12.49 -0.02
C GLU A 57 9.80 -13.99 0.10
N PHE A 58 9.27 -14.60 -0.94
CA PHE A 58 8.96 -16.03 -0.95
C PHE A 58 9.77 -16.75 -2.01
N PRO A 59 10.24 -17.99 -1.72
CA PRO A 59 10.74 -18.83 -2.80
C PRO A 59 9.63 -19.13 -3.80
N ARG A 60 10.02 -19.32 -5.07
CA ARG A 60 9.05 -19.56 -6.15
C ARG A 60 8.18 -20.80 -5.90
N GLU A 61 8.71 -21.80 -5.21
CA GLU A 61 7.95 -23.01 -4.88
C GLU A 61 6.73 -22.75 -4.02
N MET A 62 6.70 -21.62 -3.31
CA MET A 62 5.57 -21.23 -2.48
C MET A 62 4.44 -20.56 -3.25
N ALA A 63 4.56 -20.39 -4.57
CA ALA A 63 3.56 -19.70 -5.37
C ALA A 63 2.12 -20.18 -5.12
N PRO A 64 1.81 -21.49 -5.07
CA PRO A 64 0.44 -21.92 -4.81
C PRO A 64 -0.09 -21.46 -3.46
N LYS A 65 0.74 -21.50 -2.41
CA LYS A 65 0.33 -21.06 -1.07
C LYS A 65 0.14 -19.56 -1.00
N VAL A 66 1.02 -18.81 -1.67
CA VAL A 66 0.94 -17.34 -1.73
C VAL A 66 -0.31 -16.92 -2.49
N LEU A 67 -0.59 -17.55 -3.62
CA LEU A 67 -1.79 -17.29 -4.41
C LEU A 67 -3.05 -17.56 -3.61
N TYR A 68 -3.09 -18.68 -2.89
CA TYR A 68 -4.24 -19.03 -2.06
C TYR A 68 -4.49 -17.96 -0.98
N ALA A 69 -3.44 -17.55 -0.29
CA ALA A 69 -3.56 -16.55 0.77
C ALA A 69 -4.05 -15.20 0.23
N CYS A 70 -3.50 -14.76 -0.90
CA CYS A 70 -3.92 -13.51 -1.53
C CYS A 70 -5.39 -13.58 -1.95
N ASN A 71 -5.81 -14.68 -2.58
CA ASN A 71 -7.18 -14.84 -3.03
C ASN A 71 -8.15 -14.89 -1.86
N GLU A 72 -7.80 -15.58 -0.79
CA GLU A 72 -8.65 -15.64 0.39
C GLU A 72 -8.83 -14.27 1.03
N HIS A 73 -7.75 -13.51 1.16
CA HIS A 73 -7.83 -12.15 1.66
C HIS A 73 -8.73 -11.28 0.76
N ASN A 74 -8.53 -11.36 -0.55
CA ASN A 74 -9.27 -10.53 -1.49
C ASN A 74 -10.76 -10.86 -1.53
N GLN A 75 -11.14 -12.10 -1.25
CA GLN A 75 -12.53 -12.52 -1.20
C GLN A 75 -13.23 -12.07 0.08
N THR A 76 -12.50 -11.88 1.16
CA THR A 76 -13.09 -11.60 2.47
C THR A 76 -12.91 -10.16 2.93
N HIS A 77 -12.15 -9.35 2.21
CA HIS A 77 -11.86 -7.98 2.58
C HIS A 77 -12.11 -7.04 1.40
N PHE A 78 -12.72 -5.90 1.68
CA PHE A 78 -12.96 -4.88 0.67
C PHE A 78 -11.66 -4.26 0.17
N ALA A 79 -10.71 -4.02 1.06
CA ALA A 79 -9.45 -3.36 0.74
C ALA A 79 -8.36 -3.80 1.71
N PRO A 80 -7.09 -3.72 1.32
CA PRO A 80 -6.59 -3.50 -0.02
C PRO A 80 -6.66 -4.78 -0.86
N THR A 81 -6.41 -4.68 -2.16
CA THR A 81 -6.22 -5.85 -3.00
C THR A 81 -4.79 -6.33 -2.86
N LEU A 82 -4.60 -7.59 -2.47
CA LEU A 82 -3.29 -8.22 -2.43
C LEU A 82 -3.02 -8.91 -3.74
N ARG A 83 -1.81 -8.73 -4.25
CA ARG A 83 -1.34 -9.47 -5.41
C ARG A 83 0.12 -9.85 -5.22
N PHE A 84 0.53 -10.94 -5.85
CA PHE A 84 1.93 -11.30 -5.84
C PHE A 84 2.52 -11.17 -7.25
N PHE A 85 3.82 -11.00 -7.30
CA PHE A 85 4.54 -10.84 -8.54
C PHE A 85 5.95 -11.40 -8.41
N GLU A 86 6.58 -11.69 -9.55
CA GLU A 86 7.96 -12.15 -9.55
C GLU A 86 8.90 -10.98 -9.28
N ARG A 87 9.83 -11.20 -8.37
CA ARG A 87 10.86 -10.24 -8.03
C ARG A 87 12.21 -10.91 -8.19
N GLY A 88 12.86 -10.69 -9.34
CA GLY A 88 14.03 -11.45 -9.72
C GLY A 88 13.65 -12.81 -10.26
N GLU A 89 14.61 -13.73 -10.35
CA GLU A 89 14.42 -15.00 -11.03
C GLU A 89 13.71 -16.05 -10.16
N ASP A 90 13.96 -16.05 -8.85
CA ASP A 90 13.52 -17.12 -7.97
C ASP A 90 12.70 -16.64 -6.78
N GLN A 91 12.30 -15.38 -6.77
CA GLN A 91 11.60 -14.78 -5.61
C GLN A 91 10.26 -14.22 -6.01
N LEU A 92 9.32 -14.31 -5.08
CA LEU A 92 8.00 -13.68 -5.19
C LEU A 92 7.84 -12.65 -4.09
N ALA A 93 7.14 -11.57 -4.39
CA ALA A 93 6.79 -10.54 -3.41
C ALA A 93 5.31 -10.24 -3.49
N ILE A 94 4.77 -9.66 -2.43
CA ILE A 94 3.35 -9.30 -2.35
C ILE A 94 3.24 -7.78 -2.23
N SER A 95 2.30 -7.21 -2.98
CA SER A 95 1.93 -5.80 -2.84
C SER A 95 0.45 -5.67 -2.51
N ALA A 96 0.12 -4.59 -1.81
CA ALA A 96 -1.24 -4.19 -1.51
C ALA A 96 -1.57 -2.95 -2.32
N ILE A 97 -2.69 -2.94 -3.02
CA ILE A 97 -3.04 -1.87 -3.94
C ILE A 97 -4.45 -1.36 -3.66
N ARG A 98 -4.59 -0.05 -3.72
CA ARG A 98 -5.87 0.62 -3.65
C ARG A 98 -5.83 1.86 -4.53
N ALA A 99 -6.94 2.17 -5.18
CA ALA A 99 -7.01 3.33 -6.07
C ALA A 99 -8.26 4.15 -5.81
N MET A 100 -8.16 5.46 -6.06
CA MET A 100 -9.27 6.39 -5.96
C MET A 100 -9.29 7.24 -7.22
N ARG A 101 -10.49 7.43 -7.79
CA ARG A 101 -10.64 8.31 -8.94
C ARG A 101 -10.52 9.77 -8.50
N ILE A 102 -9.69 10.53 -9.19
CA ILE A 102 -9.41 11.93 -8.87
C ILE A 102 -9.63 12.87 -10.06
N ALA A 103 -10.35 12.41 -11.11
CA ALA A 103 -10.58 13.21 -12.31
C ALA A 103 -11.23 14.56 -12.01
N GLU A 104 -12.08 14.61 -10.99
CA GLU A 104 -12.80 15.81 -10.57
C GLU A 104 -12.21 16.46 -9.32
N GLY A 105 -10.98 16.07 -8.98
CA GLY A 105 -10.32 16.55 -7.78
C GLY A 105 -10.77 15.82 -6.52
N ALA A 106 -10.24 16.25 -5.38
CA ALA A 106 -10.61 15.72 -4.07
C ALA A 106 -10.40 16.79 -3.03
N SER A 107 -11.25 16.79 -1.99
CA SER A 107 -11.03 17.65 -0.85
C SER A 107 -9.89 17.09 0.01
N PHE A 108 -9.32 17.94 0.86
CA PHE A 108 -8.30 17.50 1.80
C PHE A 108 -8.79 16.36 2.68
N ASN A 109 -10.06 16.46 3.15
CA ASN A 109 -10.64 15.40 3.98
C ASN A 109 -10.83 14.09 3.22
N GLN A 110 -11.24 14.15 1.96
CA GLN A 110 -11.38 12.94 1.13
C GLN A 110 -10.02 12.28 0.91
N LEU A 111 -9.02 13.08 0.60
CA LEU A 111 -7.67 12.61 0.38
C LEU A 111 -7.09 11.99 1.65
N GLY A 112 -7.26 12.68 2.78
CA GLY A 112 -6.80 12.19 4.07
C GLY A 112 -7.47 10.88 4.48
N ALA A 113 -8.79 10.79 4.29
CA ALA A 113 -9.52 9.56 4.60
C ALA A 113 -9.04 8.38 3.74
N PHE A 114 -8.82 8.62 2.45
CA PHE A 114 -8.32 7.58 1.55
C PHE A 114 -6.93 7.09 1.98
N ILE A 115 -6.00 8.01 2.23
CA ILE A 115 -4.63 7.66 2.59
C ILE A 115 -4.59 6.98 3.96
N ALA A 116 -5.25 7.54 4.96
CA ALA A 116 -5.26 6.97 6.30
C ALA A 116 -5.88 5.58 6.34
N SER A 117 -7.02 5.39 5.67
CA SER A 117 -7.67 4.08 5.62
C SER A 117 -6.85 3.07 4.81
N SER A 118 -6.17 3.54 3.76
CA SER A 118 -5.29 2.67 2.96
C SER A 118 -4.12 2.16 3.79
N ILE A 119 -3.50 3.03 4.57
CA ILE A 119 -2.40 2.64 5.46
C ILE A 119 -2.91 1.63 6.50
N ASP A 120 -4.02 1.94 7.15
CA ASP A 120 -4.57 1.09 8.21
C ASP A 120 -4.91 -0.30 7.69
N THR A 121 -5.65 -0.40 6.59
CA THR A 121 -6.05 -1.69 6.03
C THR A 121 -4.86 -2.46 5.48
N THR A 122 -3.85 -1.75 4.95
CA THR A 122 -2.63 -2.39 4.46
C THR A 122 -1.82 -2.99 5.61
N LEU A 123 -1.68 -2.29 6.72
CA LEU A 123 -0.97 -2.82 7.89
C LEU A 123 -1.67 -4.04 8.45
N GLN A 124 -3.02 -4.05 8.46
CA GLN A 124 -3.79 -5.22 8.87
C GLN A 124 -3.56 -6.40 7.92
N ALA A 125 -3.55 -6.15 6.61
CA ALA A 125 -3.28 -7.18 5.62
C ALA A 125 -1.87 -7.77 5.78
N PHE A 126 -0.90 -6.92 6.04
CA PHE A 126 0.48 -7.37 6.24
C PHE A 126 0.66 -8.12 7.55
N ASP A 127 -0.12 -7.80 8.57
CA ASP A 127 -0.17 -8.59 9.80
C ASP A 127 -0.74 -9.98 9.54
N PHE A 128 -1.77 -10.08 8.70
CA PHE A 128 -2.30 -11.35 8.23
C PHE A 128 -1.21 -12.17 7.53
N LEU A 129 -0.43 -11.55 6.64
CA LEU A 129 0.66 -12.24 5.94
C LEU A 129 1.75 -12.70 6.90
N LYS A 130 2.11 -11.89 7.87
CA LYS A 130 3.08 -12.24 8.90
C LYS A 130 2.62 -13.48 9.68
N ASN A 131 1.35 -13.51 10.06
CA ASN A 131 0.80 -14.63 10.82
C ASN A 131 0.66 -15.89 9.97
N THR A 132 0.40 -15.74 8.67
CA THR A 132 0.27 -16.84 7.73
C THR A 132 1.63 -17.41 7.33
N PHE A 133 2.64 -16.54 7.17
CA PHE A 133 3.97 -16.91 6.69
C PHE A 133 5.06 -16.40 7.63
N PRO A 134 5.09 -16.85 8.89
CA PRO A 134 6.05 -16.31 9.85
C PRO A 134 7.51 -16.59 9.49
N THR A 135 7.78 -17.61 8.70
CA THR A 135 9.15 -17.98 8.33
C THR A 135 9.81 -17.00 7.36
N VAL A 136 9.02 -16.19 6.64
CA VAL A 136 9.59 -15.19 5.73
C VAL A 136 9.80 -13.84 6.40
N VAL A 137 9.41 -13.69 7.66
CA VAL A 137 9.64 -12.45 8.43
C VAL A 137 11.03 -12.51 9.02
N THR A 138 11.97 -11.80 8.38
CA THR A 138 13.39 -11.84 8.75
C THR A 138 13.86 -10.54 9.39
N TRP A 139 12.97 -9.58 9.54
CA TRP A 139 13.26 -8.28 10.16
C TRP A 139 12.70 -8.23 11.57
N GLU A 140 13.26 -7.33 12.41
CA GLU A 140 12.74 -7.10 13.74
C GLU A 140 11.65 -6.04 13.70
N GLU A 141 10.51 -6.33 14.30
CA GLU A 141 9.43 -5.37 14.42
C GLU A 141 9.36 -4.83 15.85
N PRO A 142 9.04 -3.52 16.02
CA PRO A 142 8.80 -2.97 17.35
C PRO A 142 7.61 -3.67 18.01
N GLN A 143 7.73 -3.92 19.30
CA GLN A 143 6.66 -4.53 20.07
C GLN A 143 5.74 -3.47 20.65
#